data_e6f3e16b16fa92ffef5ff0d087fd6948
#
_entry.id   e6f3e16b16fa92ffef5ff0d087fd6948
#
_cell.length_a   1.000
_cell.length_b   1.000
_cell.length_c   1.000
_cell.angle_alpha   90.00
_cell.angle_beta   90.00
_cell.angle_gamma   90.00
#
_symmetry.space_group_name_H-M   'P 1'
#
loop_
_entity.id
_entity.type
_entity.pdbx_description
1 polymer ?
#
loop_
_entity_poly.entity_id
_entity_poly.type
_entity_poly.pdbx_seq_one_letter_code
_entity_poly.pdbx_strand_id
1 'polypeptide(L)'
;MAISGAVWVAAGGGMKQRVAIARALAMQPRVLLMDEPFAALDALTRRRMQELLLQLWDDVRFTLLFVTHSIEEALVVGSRIAVLSPHPGRLRAELNSHDFDLSSAGSPAFQATAQRIHHLLFEHEHDQAETPAPDRDARPQSTARTSALEAAA
;
A
#
# COMPACT_ATOMS: atom_id res chain seq x y z
N MET A 1 6.59 -0.64 -25.03
CA MET A 1 6.29 -2.09 -25.17
C MET A 1 4.89 -2.29 -24.59
N ALA A 2 3.87 -2.50 -25.44
CA ALA A 2 2.51 -2.70 -24.97
C ALA A 2 2.43 -4.06 -24.29
N ILE A 3 1.94 -4.12 -23.06
CA ILE A 3 1.64 -5.38 -22.35
C ILE A 3 0.35 -5.93 -22.98
N SER A 4 0.51 -6.64 -24.08
CA SER A 4 -0.61 -7.36 -24.71
C SER A 4 -1.04 -8.48 -23.77
N GLY A 5 -2.31 -8.47 -23.35
CA GLY A 5 -2.90 -9.49 -22.48
C GLY A 5 -2.98 -9.15 -20.99
N ALA A 6 -2.80 -7.87 -20.60
CA ALA A 6 -3.14 -7.43 -19.25
C ALA A 6 -4.62 -7.01 -19.16
N VAL A 7 -5.30 -7.43 -18.11
CA VAL A 7 -6.69 -7.07 -17.84
C VAL A 7 -6.81 -6.48 -16.45
N TRP A 8 -7.59 -5.41 -16.34
CA TRP A 8 -7.83 -4.68 -15.10
C TRP A 8 -9.17 -5.06 -14.47
N VAL A 9 -9.17 -5.31 -13.16
CA VAL A 9 -10.37 -5.54 -12.36
C VAL A 9 -10.44 -4.50 -11.25
N ALA A 10 -11.47 -3.65 -11.29
CA ALA A 10 -11.72 -2.63 -10.28
C ALA A 10 -12.54 -3.16 -9.11
N ALA A 11 -12.47 -2.50 -7.96
CA ALA A 11 -13.25 -2.81 -6.77
C ALA A 11 -14.77 -2.75 -7.03
N GLY A 12 -15.53 -3.67 -6.42
CA GLY A 12 -16.99 -3.73 -6.53
C GLY A 12 -17.61 -4.64 -5.47
N GLY A 13 -18.93 -4.52 -5.23
CA GLY A 13 -19.65 -5.43 -4.31
C GLY A 13 -19.58 -6.89 -4.77
N GLY A 14 -19.64 -7.85 -3.85
CA GLY A 14 -19.30 -9.25 -4.02
C GLY A 14 -19.76 -9.93 -5.32
N MET A 15 -21.01 -9.73 -5.75
CA MET A 15 -21.51 -10.33 -6.98
C MET A 15 -20.90 -9.66 -8.23
N LYS A 16 -20.78 -8.32 -8.20
CA LYS A 16 -20.14 -7.54 -9.28
C LYS A 16 -18.68 -7.92 -9.41
N GLN A 17 -17.99 -8.16 -8.29
CA GLN A 17 -16.59 -8.55 -8.27
C GLN A 17 -16.38 -9.94 -8.91
N ARG A 18 -17.23 -10.92 -8.60
CA ARG A 18 -17.18 -12.25 -9.24
C ARG A 18 -17.35 -12.15 -10.76
N VAL A 19 -18.30 -11.36 -11.22
CA VAL A 19 -18.51 -11.13 -12.65
C VAL A 19 -17.32 -10.46 -13.30
N ALA A 20 -16.72 -9.46 -12.65
CA ALA A 20 -15.54 -8.77 -13.16
C ALA A 20 -14.34 -9.72 -13.29
N ILE A 21 -14.08 -10.55 -12.29
CA ILE A 21 -13.01 -11.57 -12.33
C ILE A 21 -13.29 -12.60 -13.44
N ALA A 22 -14.51 -13.13 -13.53
CA ALA A 22 -14.87 -14.10 -14.55
C ALA A 22 -14.70 -13.54 -15.98
N ARG A 23 -15.12 -12.28 -16.20
CA ARG A 23 -14.93 -11.60 -17.49
C ARG A 23 -13.45 -11.40 -17.83
N ALA A 24 -12.65 -11.00 -16.85
CA ALA A 24 -11.22 -10.83 -17.03
C ALA A 24 -10.52 -12.14 -17.40
N LEU A 25 -10.85 -13.22 -16.71
CA LEU A 25 -10.29 -14.56 -16.96
C LEU A 25 -10.76 -15.18 -18.28
N ALA A 26 -11.98 -14.87 -18.72
CA ALA A 26 -12.49 -15.33 -20.02
C ALA A 26 -11.64 -14.82 -21.21
N MET A 27 -10.88 -13.74 -21.01
CA MET A 27 -9.94 -13.22 -22.00
C MET A 27 -8.57 -13.93 -21.99
N GLN A 28 -8.38 -14.91 -21.10
CA GLN A 28 -7.12 -15.66 -20.89
C GLN A 28 -5.89 -14.73 -20.75
N PRO A 29 -5.91 -13.80 -19.79
CA PRO A 29 -4.84 -12.83 -19.65
C PRO A 29 -3.57 -13.51 -19.13
N ARG A 30 -2.41 -13.05 -19.62
CA ARG A 30 -1.11 -13.42 -19.04
C ARG A 30 -0.84 -12.69 -17.73
N VAL A 31 -1.38 -11.47 -17.59
CA VAL A 31 -1.25 -10.62 -16.40
C VAL A 31 -2.63 -10.09 -16.02
N LEU A 32 -3.03 -10.34 -14.79
CA LEU A 32 -4.26 -9.82 -14.19
C LEU A 32 -3.89 -8.75 -13.16
N LEU A 33 -4.46 -7.55 -13.33
CA LEU A 33 -4.26 -6.41 -12.43
C LEU A 33 -5.51 -6.24 -11.57
N MET A 34 -5.35 -6.26 -10.26
CA MET A 34 -6.43 -6.04 -9.29
C MET A 34 -6.05 -4.90 -8.33
N ASP A 35 -6.92 -3.91 -8.23
CA ASP A 35 -6.76 -2.76 -7.35
C ASP A 35 -7.88 -2.78 -6.31
N GLU A 36 -7.49 -2.98 -5.04
CA GLU A 36 -8.39 -3.08 -3.89
C GLU A 36 -9.60 -4.01 -4.12
N PRO A 37 -9.40 -5.24 -4.65
CA PRO A 37 -10.54 -6.02 -5.15
C PRO A 37 -11.51 -6.47 -4.05
N PHE A 38 -11.09 -6.47 -2.79
CA PHE A 38 -11.90 -6.96 -1.68
C PHE A 38 -12.33 -5.87 -0.69
N ALA A 39 -11.99 -4.60 -0.94
CA ALA A 39 -12.23 -3.49 -0.02
C ALA A 39 -13.70 -3.31 0.39
N ALA A 40 -14.64 -3.55 -0.55
CA ALA A 40 -16.08 -3.37 -0.32
C ALA A 40 -16.80 -4.63 0.18
N LEU A 41 -16.07 -5.69 0.56
CA LEU A 41 -16.64 -6.97 0.95
C LEU A 41 -16.67 -7.13 2.49
N ASP A 42 -17.73 -7.75 2.99
CA ASP A 42 -17.75 -8.25 4.37
C ASP A 42 -16.73 -9.39 4.56
N ALA A 43 -16.37 -9.66 5.82
CA ALA A 43 -15.29 -10.61 6.13
C ALA A 43 -15.52 -12.02 5.56
N LEU A 44 -16.76 -12.53 5.60
CA LEU A 44 -17.06 -13.87 5.10
C LEU A 44 -16.99 -13.94 3.59
N THR A 45 -17.56 -12.94 2.90
CA THR A 45 -17.51 -12.84 1.44
C THR A 45 -16.08 -12.63 0.96
N ARG A 46 -15.30 -11.80 1.65
CA ARG A 46 -13.87 -11.55 1.37
C ARG A 46 -13.09 -12.87 1.39
N ARG A 47 -13.21 -13.64 2.48
CA ARG A 47 -12.52 -14.92 2.60
C ARG A 47 -12.88 -15.88 1.46
N ARG A 48 -14.16 -16.01 1.13
CA ARG A 48 -14.61 -16.84 0.00
C ARG A 48 -14.05 -16.38 -1.34
N MET A 49 -13.91 -15.07 -1.53
CA MET A 49 -13.33 -14.51 -2.75
C MET A 49 -11.82 -14.74 -2.86
N GLN A 50 -11.11 -14.68 -1.73
CA GLN A 50 -9.69 -15.03 -1.66
C GLN A 50 -9.49 -16.52 -2.00
N GLU A 51 -10.28 -17.42 -1.40
CA GLU A 51 -10.26 -18.85 -1.71
C GLU A 51 -10.50 -19.11 -3.21
N LEU A 52 -11.53 -18.48 -3.78
CA LEU A 52 -11.85 -18.60 -5.20
C LEU A 52 -10.71 -18.10 -6.10
N LEU A 53 -10.12 -16.96 -5.76
CA LEU A 53 -9.01 -16.39 -6.52
C LEU A 53 -7.78 -17.30 -6.52
N LEU A 54 -7.43 -17.84 -5.36
CA LEU A 54 -6.30 -18.78 -5.23
C LEU A 54 -6.55 -20.08 -6.00
N GLN A 55 -7.76 -20.66 -5.94
CA GLN A 55 -8.15 -21.82 -6.74
C GLN A 55 -8.02 -21.54 -8.25
N LEU A 56 -8.56 -20.40 -8.71
CA LEU A 56 -8.45 -20.01 -10.11
C LEU A 56 -7.00 -19.77 -10.54
N TRP A 57 -6.16 -19.24 -9.66
CA TRP A 57 -4.74 -19.08 -9.95
C TRP A 57 -4.03 -20.44 -10.06
N ASP A 58 -4.37 -21.40 -9.22
CA ASP A 58 -3.84 -22.75 -9.29
C ASP A 58 -4.23 -23.47 -10.60
N ASP A 59 -5.47 -23.27 -11.07
CA ASP A 59 -5.98 -23.90 -12.28
C ASP A 59 -5.41 -23.28 -13.56
N VAL A 60 -5.25 -21.96 -13.61
CA VAL A 60 -4.96 -21.22 -14.86
C VAL A 60 -3.53 -20.69 -14.92
N ARG A 61 -2.89 -20.43 -13.77
CA ARG A 61 -1.49 -19.97 -13.67
C ARG A 61 -1.20 -18.70 -14.48
N PHE A 62 -1.87 -17.60 -14.15
CA PHE A 62 -1.59 -16.26 -14.67
C PHE A 62 -0.68 -15.46 -13.71
N THR A 63 -0.05 -14.41 -14.19
CA THR A 63 0.63 -13.45 -13.30
C THR A 63 -0.41 -12.51 -12.68
N LEU A 64 -0.46 -12.46 -11.34
CA LEU A 64 -1.35 -11.55 -10.61
C LEU A 64 -0.56 -10.38 -10.04
N LEU A 65 -0.94 -9.15 -10.40
CA LEU A 65 -0.54 -7.94 -9.68
C LEU A 65 -1.72 -7.47 -8.84
N PHE A 66 -1.56 -7.59 -7.53
CA PHE A 66 -2.60 -7.35 -6.55
C PHE A 66 -2.23 -6.14 -5.68
N VAL A 67 -3.04 -5.09 -5.71
CA VAL A 67 -2.85 -3.89 -4.89
C VAL A 67 -3.87 -3.93 -3.77
N THR A 68 -3.42 -3.78 -2.53
CA THR A 68 -4.27 -3.72 -1.34
C THR A 68 -3.62 -2.91 -0.23
N HIS A 69 -4.42 -2.33 0.65
CA HIS A 69 -3.97 -1.75 1.92
C HIS A 69 -4.05 -2.75 3.09
N SER A 70 -4.60 -3.94 2.86
CA SER A 70 -4.70 -4.98 3.87
C SER A 70 -3.44 -5.86 3.88
N ILE A 71 -2.68 -5.79 4.98
CA ILE A 71 -1.48 -6.61 5.18
C ILE A 71 -1.84 -8.10 5.16
N GLU A 72 -2.96 -8.48 5.77
CA GLU A 72 -3.42 -9.88 5.81
C GLU A 72 -3.73 -10.39 4.40
N GLU A 73 -4.41 -9.60 3.57
CA GLU A 73 -4.67 -9.96 2.18
C GLU A 73 -3.37 -10.15 1.39
N ALA A 74 -2.43 -9.23 1.55
CA ALA A 74 -1.14 -9.32 0.88
C ALA A 74 -0.37 -10.60 1.27
N LEU A 75 -0.40 -10.99 2.55
CA LEU A 75 0.25 -12.20 3.04
C LEU A 75 -0.40 -13.49 2.52
N VAL A 76 -1.75 -13.50 2.43
CA VAL A 76 -2.50 -14.70 2.03
C VAL A 76 -2.50 -14.91 0.53
N VAL A 77 -2.64 -13.83 -0.25
CA VAL A 77 -2.83 -13.91 -1.71
C VAL A 77 -1.50 -13.79 -2.46
N GLY A 78 -0.57 -12.99 -1.92
CA GLY A 78 0.71 -12.73 -2.57
C GLY A 78 1.72 -13.87 -2.38
N SER A 79 2.62 -14.03 -3.33
CA SER A 79 3.86 -14.79 -3.16
C SER A 79 5.06 -13.88 -2.89
N ARG A 80 4.99 -12.65 -3.40
CA ARG A 80 5.95 -11.56 -3.18
C ARG A 80 5.19 -10.30 -2.84
N ILE A 81 5.64 -9.60 -1.82
CA ILE A 81 5.01 -8.38 -1.32
C ILE A 81 5.99 -7.22 -1.49
N ALA A 82 5.60 -6.21 -2.26
CA ALA A 82 6.30 -4.95 -2.38
C ALA A 82 5.64 -3.92 -1.46
N VAL A 83 6.35 -3.50 -0.42
CA VAL A 83 5.89 -2.45 0.51
C VAL A 83 6.31 -1.10 -0.03
N LEU A 84 5.35 -0.22 -0.27
CA LEU A 84 5.59 1.11 -0.82
C LEU A 84 5.44 2.18 0.26
N SER A 85 6.24 3.26 0.15
CA SER A 85 6.04 4.46 0.97
C SER A 85 4.79 5.22 0.52
N PRO A 86 4.16 6.03 1.41
CA PRO A 86 3.27 7.08 0.96
C PRO A 86 4.04 8.07 0.05
N HIS A 87 3.42 9.14 -0.39
CA HIS A 87 3.97 10.05 -1.39
C HIS A 87 5.42 10.52 -1.14
N PRO A 88 6.32 10.42 -2.14
CA PRO A 88 6.16 9.69 -3.41
C PRO A 88 6.31 8.18 -3.17
N GLY A 89 5.50 7.36 -3.86
CA GLY A 89 5.52 5.91 -3.74
C GLY A 89 6.88 5.31 -4.13
N ARG A 90 7.70 4.96 -3.13
CA ARG A 90 9.00 4.30 -3.30
C ARG A 90 8.97 2.92 -2.68
N LEU A 91 9.66 1.98 -3.27
CA LEU A 91 9.83 0.65 -2.70
C LEU A 91 10.62 0.76 -1.38
N ARG A 92 10.00 0.38 -0.29
CA ARG A 92 10.63 0.32 1.05
C ARG A 92 11.21 -1.04 1.34
N ALA A 93 10.48 -2.08 1.00
CA ALA A 93 10.90 -3.46 1.21
C ALA A 93 10.22 -4.40 0.23
N GLU A 94 10.86 -5.53 0.01
CA GLU A 94 10.29 -6.68 -0.67
C GLU A 94 10.36 -7.87 0.28
N LEU A 95 9.24 -8.58 0.44
CA LEU A 95 9.12 -9.75 1.29
C LEU A 95 8.61 -10.93 0.48
N ASN A 96 9.01 -12.12 0.90
CA ASN A 96 8.46 -13.38 0.41
C ASN A 96 7.35 -13.84 1.35
N SER A 97 6.21 -14.29 0.81
CA SER A 97 5.07 -14.77 1.57
C SER A 97 4.61 -16.17 1.16
N HIS A 98 5.46 -16.93 0.46
CA HIS A 98 5.14 -18.31 0.03
C HIS A 98 4.75 -19.27 1.16
N ASP A 99 5.18 -18.98 2.39
CA ASP A 99 4.93 -19.83 3.55
C ASP A 99 3.56 -19.55 4.20
N PHE A 100 2.82 -18.56 3.68
CA PHE A 100 1.52 -18.18 4.22
C PHE A 100 0.39 -18.49 3.25
N ASP A 101 -0.72 -18.92 3.83
CA ASP A 101 -1.97 -19.21 3.16
C ASP A 101 -3.16 -18.88 4.09
N LEU A 102 -4.37 -19.19 3.63
CA LEU A 102 -5.59 -18.98 4.42
C LEU A 102 -5.63 -19.82 5.71
N SER A 103 -4.91 -20.93 5.79
CA SER A 103 -4.87 -21.80 6.98
C SER A 103 -3.87 -21.30 8.01
N SER A 104 -2.82 -20.63 7.58
CA SER A 104 -1.78 -20.04 8.45
C SER A 104 -2.18 -18.68 9.03
N ALA A 105 -3.30 -18.09 8.56
CA ALA A 105 -3.81 -16.82 9.05
C ALA A 105 -4.01 -16.86 10.58
N GLY A 106 -3.39 -15.92 11.30
CA GLY A 106 -3.41 -15.87 12.75
C GLY A 106 -2.34 -16.70 13.47
N SER A 107 -1.49 -17.46 12.75
CA SER A 107 -0.35 -18.14 13.35
C SER A 107 0.68 -17.12 13.90
N PRO A 108 1.53 -17.49 14.89
CA PRO A 108 2.55 -16.58 15.41
C PRO A 108 3.51 -16.05 14.33
N ALA A 109 3.90 -16.88 13.36
CA ALA A 109 4.76 -16.48 12.25
C ALA A 109 4.06 -15.49 11.31
N PHE A 110 2.78 -15.72 11.01
CA PHE A 110 1.95 -14.80 10.23
C PHE A 110 1.84 -13.43 10.92
N GLN A 111 1.53 -13.43 12.23
CA GLN A 111 1.41 -12.20 12.99
C GLN A 111 2.72 -11.42 13.11
N ALA A 112 3.84 -12.11 13.33
CA ALA A 112 5.15 -11.48 13.37
C ALA A 112 5.49 -10.81 12.02
N THR A 113 5.16 -11.46 10.91
CA THR A 113 5.40 -10.89 9.57
C THR A 113 4.46 -9.73 9.29
N ALA A 114 3.19 -9.82 9.69
CA ALA A 114 2.23 -8.73 9.59
C ALA A 114 2.68 -7.50 10.39
N GLN A 115 3.15 -7.67 11.60
CA GLN A 115 3.73 -6.60 12.42
C GLN A 115 4.94 -5.97 11.76
N ARG A 116 5.86 -6.78 11.20
CA ARG A 116 7.02 -6.26 10.47
C ARG A 116 6.61 -5.38 9.29
N ILE A 117 5.60 -5.79 8.51
CA ILE A 117 5.08 -4.98 7.40
C ILE A 117 4.47 -3.69 7.94
N HIS A 118 3.71 -3.77 9.03
CA HIS A 118 3.12 -2.61 9.68
C HIS A 118 4.19 -1.59 10.09
N HIS A 119 5.26 -2.00 10.74
CA HIS A 119 6.40 -1.14 11.07
C HIS A 119 6.99 -0.48 9.83
N LEU A 120 7.25 -1.26 8.77
CA LEU A 120 7.75 -0.72 7.50
C LEU A 120 6.85 0.33 6.87
N LEU A 121 5.53 0.27 7.08
CA LEU A 121 4.58 1.25 6.55
C LEU A 121 4.55 2.54 7.38
N PHE A 122 4.64 2.47 8.72
CA PHE A 122 4.29 3.58 9.62
C PHE A 122 5.47 4.18 10.40
N GLU A 123 6.65 3.54 10.49
CA GLU A 123 7.78 4.04 11.28
C GLU A 123 8.31 5.43 10.87
N HIS A 124 8.04 5.89 9.64
CA HIS A 124 8.52 7.20 9.18
C HIS A 124 7.51 8.34 9.33
N GLU A 125 6.29 8.08 9.78
CA GLU A 125 5.35 9.16 10.07
C GLU A 125 5.68 9.86 11.39
N HIS A 126 6.33 9.17 12.32
CA HIS A 126 6.75 9.77 13.61
C HIS A 126 7.99 10.66 13.48
N ASP A 127 8.90 10.35 12.57
CA ASP A 127 10.14 11.14 12.38
C ASP A 127 9.90 12.49 11.67
N GLN A 128 8.79 12.64 10.94
CA GLN A 128 8.43 13.90 10.27
C GLN A 128 7.54 14.82 11.12
N ALA A 129 6.92 14.30 12.17
CA ALA A 129 6.09 15.08 13.08
C ALA A 129 6.91 15.87 14.12
N GLU A 130 8.19 15.53 14.32
CA GLU A 130 9.09 16.21 15.26
C GLU A 130 9.96 17.33 14.67
N THR A 131 9.79 17.71 13.41
CA THR A 131 10.46 18.90 12.90
C THR A 131 9.64 20.12 13.34
N PRO A 132 10.06 20.88 14.36
CA PRO A 132 9.35 22.08 14.77
C PRO A 132 9.34 23.06 13.59
N ALA A 133 8.17 23.59 13.26
CA ALA A 133 8.02 24.61 12.25
C ALA A 133 8.96 25.79 12.56
N PRO A 134 9.69 26.35 11.58
CA PRO A 134 10.52 27.51 11.82
C PRO A 134 9.63 28.63 12.35
N ASP A 135 10.01 29.17 13.52
CA ASP A 135 9.35 30.25 14.20
C ASP A 135 9.24 31.45 13.25
N ARG A 136 8.04 31.71 12.75
CA ARG A 136 7.73 32.80 11.81
C ARG A 136 7.59 34.16 12.52
N ASP A 137 7.77 34.21 13.85
CA ASP A 137 7.62 35.44 14.65
C ASP A 137 8.94 36.08 15.11
N ALA A 138 10.07 35.64 14.58
CA ALA A 138 11.31 36.40 14.79
C ALA A 138 11.28 37.70 13.98
N ARG A 139 10.55 38.69 14.49
CA ARG A 139 10.68 40.10 14.07
C ARG A 139 12.12 40.55 14.27
N PRO A 140 12.80 41.11 13.26
CA PRO A 140 14.08 41.76 13.50
C PRO A 140 13.87 42.98 14.41
N GLN A 141 14.45 42.94 15.60
CA GLN A 141 14.52 44.11 16.46
C GLN A 141 15.40 45.17 15.78
N SER A 142 14.75 46.22 15.28
CA SER A 142 15.39 47.42 14.80
C SER A 142 16.11 48.10 15.96
N THR A 143 17.41 47.96 16.06
CA THR A 143 18.25 48.81 16.89
C THR A 143 18.42 50.16 16.19
N ALA A 144 17.58 51.12 16.56
CA ALA A 144 17.78 52.51 16.25
C ALA A 144 19.06 52.99 16.97
N ARG A 145 20.13 53.20 16.24
CA ARG A 145 21.28 53.98 16.70
C ARG A 145 21.05 55.42 16.36
N THR A 146 20.56 56.15 17.37
CA THR A 146 20.74 57.59 17.46
C THR A 146 22.20 57.86 17.74
N SER A 147 22.91 58.51 16.86
CA SER A 147 24.16 59.16 17.19
C SER A 147 24.11 60.57 16.70
N ALA A 148 24.26 61.44 17.71
CA ALA A 148 24.23 62.87 17.71
C ALA A 148 25.21 63.49 16.71
N LEU A 149 24.72 64.58 16.16
CA LEU A 149 25.48 65.59 15.45
C LEU A 149 25.99 66.61 16.51
N GLU A 150 27.27 66.79 16.56
CA GLU A 150 27.94 67.98 17.14
C GLU A 150 29.33 68.02 16.46
N ALA A 151 29.69 69.08 15.92
CA ALA A 151 29.91 70.46 15.96
C ALA A 151 31.22 70.81 15.24
N ALA A 152 31.21 71.91 14.70
CA ALA A 152 32.28 72.91 14.63
C ALA A 152 32.96 73.22 13.30
N ALA A 153 32.82 74.51 13.02
CA ALA A 153 33.62 75.46 12.27
C ALA A 153 33.43 75.59 10.79
#